data_6b76221e1c4f7130b8f33118e01d424a
#
_entry.id   6b76221e1c4f7130b8f33118e01d424a
#
_cell.length_a   1.000
_cell.length_b   1.000
_cell.length_c   1.000
_cell.angle_alpha   90.00
_cell.angle_beta   90.00
_cell.angle_gamma   90.00
#
_symmetry.space_group_name_H-M   'P 1'
#
loop_
_entity.id
_entity.type
_entity.pdbx_description
1 polymer ?
#
loop_
_entity_poly.entity_id
_entity_poly.type
_entity_poly.pdbx_seq_one_letter_code
_entity_poly.pdbx_strand_id
1 'polypeptide(L)'
;MADDVLSRTDVESLLRSLDSEATPPVGQEEAQPSKSESKKPASKVRVLAYDFKRPERVGKEQMRALQSLHDGFARNVGASLSAVLRTIVDVRLISVDQLTYSEFVYSLEIPTCFNLLKPKPLEGNWVLDISPSLLYPIIDRMLGGNVGADSSLKRPLSEIELRLAARISSVFLRELEVAWANVLELKIEVERVESNPQLAQIVPPNEVVILVSFELSLGAIRGMANLCIPFNTIERVGSKLTSNSWVGYATIRSNSETTGRLVSRLDGSMADVIVTLARSTIKSADLFDLEVGDIISTEKDVNQPLEVEISNRTKFHASPGSFKGRKAIQIEQILNASKE
;
A
#
# COMPACT_ATOMS: atom_id res chain seq x y z
N MET A 1 -4.54 -65.03 12.22
CA MET A 1 -5.06 -63.90 11.47
C MET A 1 -3.86 -63.37 10.69
N ALA A 2 -3.89 -63.61 9.39
CA ALA A 2 -2.78 -63.43 8.50
C ALA A 2 -2.54 -61.94 8.22
N ASP A 3 -1.28 -61.54 8.37
CA ASP A 3 -0.78 -60.26 7.91
C ASP A 3 -0.80 -60.22 6.40
N ASP A 4 -1.62 -59.36 5.83
CA ASP A 4 -1.65 -59.02 4.41
C ASP A 4 -0.53 -58.00 4.13
N VAL A 5 0.69 -58.49 4.07
CA VAL A 5 1.82 -57.71 3.63
C VAL A 5 1.89 -57.76 2.10
N LEU A 6 1.56 -56.64 1.46
CA LEU A 6 1.71 -56.45 0.00
C LEU A 6 3.08 -56.95 -0.46
N SER A 7 3.09 -57.86 -1.40
CA SER A 7 4.31 -58.45 -1.92
C SER A 7 5.10 -57.39 -2.72
N ARG A 8 6.42 -57.49 -2.71
CA ARG A 8 7.32 -56.60 -3.46
C ARG A 8 6.96 -56.50 -4.95
N THR A 9 6.40 -57.57 -5.48
CA THR A 9 5.93 -57.63 -6.87
C THR A 9 4.67 -56.80 -7.11
N ASP A 10 3.79 -56.64 -6.12
CA ASP A 10 2.58 -55.82 -6.20
C ASP A 10 2.91 -54.34 -6.17
N VAL A 11 3.95 -53.95 -5.40
CA VAL A 11 4.45 -52.56 -5.34
C VAL A 11 5.16 -52.19 -6.64
N GLU A 12 5.93 -53.09 -7.24
CA GLU A 12 6.59 -52.88 -8.55
C GLU A 12 5.59 -52.76 -9.70
N SER A 13 4.47 -53.52 -9.64
CA SER A 13 3.41 -53.43 -10.64
C SER A 13 2.62 -52.12 -10.58
N LEU A 14 2.39 -51.60 -9.38
CA LEU A 14 1.76 -50.27 -9.15
C LEU A 14 2.64 -49.10 -9.59
N LEU A 15 3.95 -49.21 -9.36
CA LEU A 15 4.91 -48.21 -9.86
C LEU A 15 4.98 -48.17 -11.39
N ARG A 16 4.95 -49.33 -12.05
CA ARG A 16 4.90 -49.39 -13.53
C ARG A 16 3.62 -48.86 -14.14
N SER A 17 2.50 -49.01 -13.48
CA SER A 17 1.19 -48.45 -13.95
C SER A 17 1.16 -46.93 -13.85
N LEU A 18 1.87 -46.32 -12.89
CA LEU A 18 1.98 -44.86 -12.73
C LEU A 18 2.95 -44.22 -13.76
N ASP A 19 4.01 -44.96 -14.17
CA ASP A 19 4.94 -44.48 -15.21
C ASP A 19 4.38 -44.60 -16.65
N SER A 20 3.33 -45.43 -16.89
CA SER A 20 2.74 -45.62 -18.20
C SER A 20 1.70 -44.57 -18.63
N GLU A 21 1.28 -43.66 -17.72
CA GLU A 21 0.36 -42.57 -18.07
C GLU A 21 1.01 -41.27 -18.57
N ALA A 22 2.35 -41.26 -18.76
CA ALA A 22 3.08 -40.03 -19.05
C ALA A 22 3.65 -39.90 -20.47
N THR A 23 3.33 -40.74 -21.48
CA THR A 23 3.79 -40.50 -22.86
C THR A 23 2.78 -40.92 -23.93
N PRO A 24 2.32 -40.01 -24.79
CA PRO A 24 1.64 -40.40 -26.04
C PRO A 24 2.67 -40.75 -27.12
N PRO A 25 2.37 -41.70 -28.07
CA PRO A 25 3.32 -42.25 -29.03
C PRO A 25 3.62 -41.26 -30.16
N VAL A 26 4.91 -41.20 -30.50
CA VAL A 26 5.45 -40.53 -31.68
C VAL A 26 5.22 -41.41 -32.91
N GLY A 27 4.38 -40.96 -33.84
CA GLY A 27 4.30 -41.47 -35.19
C GLY A 27 5.27 -40.69 -36.10
N GLN A 28 6.15 -41.42 -36.78
CA GLN A 28 7.02 -40.91 -37.84
C GLN A 28 6.23 -40.73 -39.13
N GLU A 29 6.31 -39.54 -39.76
CA GLU A 29 6.19 -39.41 -41.22
C GLU A 29 7.03 -38.24 -41.72
N GLU A 30 7.65 -38.44 -42.88
CA GLU A 30 8.77 -37.72 -43.48
C GLU A 30 8.37 -36.38 -44.16
N ALA A 31 9.31 -35.47 -44.06
CA ALA A 31 9.81 -34.41 -44.97
C ALA A 31 8.87 -33.75 -46.03
N GLN A 32 8.73 -32.42 -45.98
CA GLN A 32 9.41 -31.46 -46.89
C GLN A 32 9.12 -29.99 -46.47
N PRO A 33 9.99 -29.03 -46.85
CA PRO A 33 10.10 -27.74 -46.17
C PRO A 33 9.30 -26.62 -46.84
N SER A 34 8.57 -25.79 -46.08
CA SER A 34 8.13 -24.47 -46.50
C SER A 34 8.14 -23.45 -45.39
N LYS A 35 9.00 -22.45 -45.60
CA LYS A 35 9.02 -21.04 -45.18
C LYS A 35 8.39 -20.64 -43.85
N SER A 36 9.29 -20.21 -42.99
CA SER A 36 9.21 -19.32 -41.84
C SER A 36 8.10 -18.30 -41.82
N GLU A 37 7.24 -18.39 -40.80
CA GLU A 37 6.67 -17.24 -40.13
C GLU A 37 6.84 -17.43 -38.62
N SER A 38 7.59 -16.51 -38.01
CA SER A 38 7.90 -16.51 -36.60
C SER A 38 6.65 -16.16 -35.77
N LYS A 39 5.91 -17.17 -35.29
CA LYS A 39 4.94 -17.02 -34.22
C LYS A 39 5.66 -16.94 -32.88
N LYS A 40 5.62 -15.78 -32.25
CA LYS A 40 5.98 -15.58 -30.84
C LYS A 40 5.27 -16.63 -29.98
N PRO A 41 5.94 -17.25 -28.98
CA PRO A 41 5.27 -18.21 -28.11
C PRO A 41 4.20 -17.48 -27.31
N ALA A 42 2.95 -17.88 -27.50
CA ALA A 42 1.82 -17.45 -26.66
C ALA A 42 2.15 -17.85 -25.21
N SER A 43 2.26 -16.87 -24.34
CA SER A 43 2.37 -17.09 -22.90
C SER A 43 1.20 -17.99 -22.46
N LYS A 44 1.52 -19.18 -21.95
CA LYS A 44 0.50 -20.07 -21.37
C LYS A 44 -0.16 -19.32 -20.21
N VAL A 45 -1.34 -18.81 -20.45
CA VAL A 45 -2.20 -18.26 -19.40
C VAL A 45 -2.50 -19.42 -18.45
N ARG A 46 -1.92 -19.40 -17.26
CA ARG A 46 -2.30 -20.33 -16.18
C ARG A 46 -3.72 -20.00 -15.78
N VAL A 47 -4.66 -20.84 -16.20
CA VAL A 47 -6.04 -20.76 -15.73
C VAL A 47 -6.06 -21.37 -14.32
N LEU A 48 -6.24 -20.51 -13.31
CA LEU A 48 -6.47 -20.92 -11.93
C LEU A 48 -7.98 -21.07 -11.75
N ALA A 49 -8.41 -22.16 -11.11
CA ALA A 49 -9.81 -22.34 -10.74
C ALA A 49 -10.19 -21.25 -9.73
N TYR A 50 -11.26 -20.50 -10.01
CA TYR A 50 -11.77 -19.47 -9.10
C TYR A 50 -12.63 -20.13 -8.01
N ASP A 51 -12.27 -19.93 -6.75
CA ASP A 51 -13.05 -20.42 -5.61
C ASP A 51 -14.15 -19.40 -5.25
N PHE A 52 -15.38 -19.69 -5.64
CA PHE A 52 -16.55 -18.86 -5.35
C PHE A 52 -16.89 -18.77 -3.84
N LYS A 53 -16.36 -19.66 -3.02
CA LYS A 53 -16.52 -19.61 -1.56
C LYS A 53 -15.59 -18.57 -0.91
N ARG A 54 -14.52 -18.18 -1.60
CA ARG A 54 -13.54 -17.17 -1.18
C ARG A 54 -13.46 -16.07 -2.23
N PRO A 55 -14.44 -15.15 -2.30
CA PRO A 55 -14.39 -14.08 -3.29
C PRO A 55 -13.19 -13.17 -3.01
N GLU A 56 -12.34 -12.98 -4.03
CA GLU A 56 -11.26 -11.99 -3.96
C GLU A 56 -11.90 -10.58 -3.97
N ARG A 57 -12.08 -9.98 -2.79
CA ARG A 57 -12.62 -8.62 -2.65
C ARG A 57 -11.53 -7.55 -2.78
N VAL A 58 -10.30 -7.92 -2.47
CA VAL A 58 -9.15 -7.01 -2.49
C VAL A 58 -8.39 -7.17 -3.80
N GLY A 59 -8.23 -6.10 -4.54
CA GLY A 59 -7.47 -6.09 -5.79
C GLY A 59 -5.99 -6.39 -5.57
N LYS A 60 -5.34 -7.01 -6.56
CA LYS A 60 -3.90 -7.36 -6.50
C LYS A 60 -3.01 -6.15 -6.26
N GLU A 61 -3.39 -4.98 -6.78
CA GLU A 61 -2.65 -3.73 -6.56
C GLU A 61 -2.76 -3.26 -5.11
N GLN A 62 -3.96 -3.35 -4.51
CA GLN A 62 -4.18 -3.03 -3.11
C GLN A 62 -3.39 -3.96 -2.19
N MET A 63 -3.34 -5.27 -2.49
CA MET A 63 -2.54 -6.24 -1.75
C MET A 63 -1.05 -5.92 -1.81
N ARG A 64 -0.53 -5.55 -2.98
CA ARG A 64 0.86 -5.11 -3.13
C ARG A 64 1.15 -3.82 -2.36
N ALA A 65 0.21 -2.87 -2.37
CA ALA A 65 0.33 -1.64 -1.61
C ALA A 65 0.36 -1.92 -0.10
N LEU A 66 -0.53 -2.77 0.40
CA LEU A 66 -0.53 -3.22 1.79
C LEU A 66 0.76 -3.95 2.15
N GLN A 67 1.26 -4.82 1.28
CA GLN A 67 2.54 -5.51 1.49
C GLN A 67 3.70 -4.52 1.63
N SER A 68 3.80 -3.54 0.73
CA SER A 68 4.86 -2.52 0.78
C SER A 68 4.76 -1.64 2.04
N LEU A 69 3.53 -1.28 2.47
CA LEU A 69 3.28 -0.51 3.70
C LEU A 69 3.77 -1.28 4.93
N HIS A 70 3.34 -2.52 5.03
CA HIS A 70 3.64 -3.34 6.21
C HIS A 70 5.09 -3.85 6.23
N ASP A 71 5.79 -3.90 5.09
CA ASP A 71 7.22 -4.16 5.05
C ASP A 71 8.02 -3.00 5.68
N GLY A 72 7.63 -1.75 5.39
CA GLY A 72 8.17 -0.58 6.08
C GLY A 72 7.87 -0.56 7.57
N PHE A 73 6.62 -0.88 7.93
CA PHE A 73 6.17 -1.03 9.31
C PHE A 73 6.99 -2.07 10.07
N ALA A 74 7.23 -3.25 9.51
CA ALA A 74 8.00 -4.33 10.15
C ALA A 74 9.41 -3.84 10.55
N ARG A 75 10.11 -3.15 9.65
CA ARG A 75 11.44 -2.58 9.95
C ARG A 75 11.40 -1.58 11.10
N ASN A 76 10.40 -0.71 11.13
CA ASN A 76 10.26 0.30 12.18
C ASN A 76 9.95 -0.34 13.54
N VAL A 77 9.04 -1.32 13.57
CA VAL A 77 8.72 -2.09 14.79
C VAL A 77 9.96 -2.80 15.32
N GLY A 78 10.75 -3.44 14.43
CA GLY A 78 12.00 -4.09 14.81
C GLY A 78 12.99 -3.14 15.49
N ALA A 79 13.17 -1.94 14.93
CA ALA A 79 14.01 -0.90 15.50
C ALA A 79 13.48 -0.41 16.85
N SER A 80 12.17 -0.14 16.96
CA SER A 80 11.53 0.35 18.18
C SER A 80 11.54 -0.70 19.30
N LEU A 81 11.27 -1.97 18.98
CA LEU A 81 11.36 -3.08 19.95
C LEU A 81 12.81 -3.31 20.39
N SER A 82 13.77 -3.24 19.48
CA SER A 82 15.20 -3.35 19.82
C SER A 82 15.64 -2.28 20.81
N ALA A 83 15.15 -1.05 20.65
CA ALA A 83 15.42 0.05 21.58
C ALA A 83 14.81 -0.21 22.98
N VAL A 84 13.57 -0.72 23.03
CA VAL A 84 12.87 -1.01 24.30
C VAL A 84 13.50 -2.19 25.04
N LEU A 85 13.85 -3.27 24.31
CA LEU A 85 14.36 -4.51 24.88
C LEU A 85 15.89 -4.50 25.05
N ARG A 86 16.57 -3.50 24.53
CA ARG A 86 18.05 -3.38 24.51
C ARG A 86 18.72 -4.65 23.94
N THR A 87 18.12 -5.18 22.90
CA THR A 87 18.62 -6.37 22.20
C THR A 87 18.16 -6.31 20.74
N ILE A 88 18.82 -7.01 19.86
CA ILE A 88 18.44 -7.04 18.46
C ILE A 88 17.15 -7.84 18.28
N VAL A 89 16.13 -7.19 17.76
CA VAL A 89 14.86 -7.80 17.35
C VAL A 89 14.72 -7.60 15.84
N ASP A 90 14.67 -8.70 15.10
CA ASP A 90 14.39 -8.68 13.67
C ASP A 90 12.91 -8.98 13.43
N VAL A 91 12.25 -8.12 12.69
CA VAL A 91 10.82 -8.28 12.33
C VAL A 91 10.71 -8.30 10.82
N ARG A 92 10.10 -9.35 10.30
CA ARG A 92 9.92 -9.55 8.85
C ARG A 92 8.46 -9.78 8.52
N LEU A 93 8.01 -9.14 7.46
CA LEU A 93 6.73 -9.45 6.86
C LEU A 93 6.85 -10.80 6.15
N ILE A 94 5.99 -11.77 6.51
CA ILE A 94 5.94 -13.08 5.87
C ILE A 94 4.97 -13.06 4.70
N SER A 95 3.72 -12.65 4.98
CA SER A 95 2.66 -12.66 3.98
C SER A 95 1.60 -11.62 4.25
N VAL A 96 0.87 -11.28 3.21
CA VAL A 96 -0.39 -10.53 3.28
C VAL A 96 -1.40 -11.35 2.49
N ASP A 97 -2.33 -11.96 3.20
CA ASP A 97 -3.28 -12.91 2.64
C ASP A 97 -4.71 -12.45 2.88
N GLN A 98 -5.61 -12.89 1.99
CA GLN A 98 -7.04 -12.69 2.15
C GLN A 98 -7.69 -14.02 2.53
N LEU A 99 -8.43 -14.02 3.64
CA LEU A 99 -9.11 -15.21 4.15
C LEU A 99 -10.40 -14.82 4.88
N THR A 100 -11.17 -15.78 5.36
CA THR A 100 -12.35 -15.53 6.17
C THR A 100 -11.98 -15.32 7.64
N TYR A 101 -12.79 -14.56 8.37
CA TYR A 101 -12.55 -14.33 9.80
C TYR A 101 -12.50 -15.63 10.59
N SER A 102 -13.35 -16.60 10.25
CA SER A 102 -13.33 -17.91 10.89
C SER A 102 -12.02 -18.66 10.67
N GLU A 103 -11.48 -18.65 9.44
CA GLU A 103 -10.18 -19.27 9.16
C GLU A 103 -9.05 -18.62 9.97
N PHE A 104 -9.07 -17.29 10.09
CA PHE A 104 -8.12 -16.57 10.93
C PHE A 104 -8.20 -17.03 12.39
N VAL A 105 -9.38 -17.01 13.00
CA VAL A 105 -9.57 -17.40 14.41
C VAL A 105 -9.15 -18.85 14.66
N TYR A 106 -9.43 -19.77 13.73
CA TYR A 106 -9.03 -21.18 13.84
C TYR A 106 -7.54 -21.41 13.63
N SER A 107 -6.83 -20.50 12.96
CA SER A 107 -5.39 -20.60 12.75
C SER A 107 -4.57 -20.17 13.97
N LEU A 108 -5.19 -19.51 14.95
CA LEU A 108 -4.49 -19.01 16.13
C LEU A 108 -4.33 -20.08 17.21
N GLU A 109 -3.20 -20.03 17.90
CA GLU A 109 -2.96 -20.85 19.11
C GLU A 109 -3.82 -20.36 20.28
N ILE A 110 -4.27 -21.27 21.12
CA ILE A 110 -4.99 -20.96 22.36
C ILE A 110 -4.19 -21.50 23.54
N PRO A 111 -3.90 -20.66 24.56
CA PRO A 111 -4.19 -19.22 24.67
C PRO A 111 -3.27 -18.35 23.84
N THR A 112 -3.72 -17.13 23.47
CA THR A 112 -2.92 -16.12 22.77
C THR A 112 -3.09 -14.72 23.38
N CYS A 113 -2.33 -13.74 22.91
CA CYS A 113 -2.51 -12.33 23.25
C CYS A 113 -3.25 -11.61 22.12
N PHE A 114 -4.58 -11.68 22.17
CA PHE A 114 -5.50 -11.14 21.17
C PHE A 114 -5.93 -9.73 21.57
N ASN A 115 -5.33 -8.70 20.93
CA ASN A 115 -5.62 -7.31 21.18
C ASN A 115 -6.68 -6.82 20.22
N LEU A 116 -7.82 -6.39 20.75
CA LEU A 116 -8.87 -5.73 19.98
C LEU A 116 -8.53 -4.25 19.83
N LEU A 117 -8.46 -3.78 18.59
CA LEU A 117 -8.02 -2.44 18.25
C LEU A 117 -9.15 -1.62 17.63
N LYS A 118 -9.24 -0.35 18.01
CA LYS A 118 -10.18 0.61 17.43
C LYS A 118 -9.43 1.68 16.66
N PRO A 119 -9.35 1.59 15.31
CA PRO A 119 -8.67 2.55 14.48
C PRO A 119 -9.57 3.74 14.15
N LYS A 120 -9.43 4.86 14.83
CA LYS A 120 -10.17 6.09 14.54
C LYS A 120 -9.50 6.86 13.39
N PRO A 121 -10.22 7.43 12.40
CA PRO A 121 -11.68 7.58 12.30
C PRO A 121 -12.40 6.43 11.59
N LEU A 122 -11.74 5.29 11.32
CA LEU A 122 -12.38 4.15 10.68
C LEU A 122 -13.43 3.50 11.60
N GLU A 123 -14.50 3.02 11.01
CA GLU A 123 -15.53 2.26 11.71
C GLU A 123 -15.17 0.77 11.70
N GLY A 124 -15.35 0.10 12.83
CA GLY A 124 -15.02 -1.32 13.02
C GLY A 124 -13.74 -1.52 13.83
N ASN A 125 -13.41 -2.77 14.08
CA ASN A 125 -12.29 -3.17 14.93
C ASN A 125 -11.26 -3.95 14.12
N TRP A 126 -9.98 -3.75 14.42
CA TRP A 126 -8.87 -4.57 13.95
C TRP A 126 -8.41 -5.50 15.07
N VAL A 127 -7.57 -6.45 14.73
CA VAL A 127 -6.96 -7.34 15.72
C VAL A 127 -5.46 -7.38 15.52
N LEU A 128 -4.73 -7.24 16.63
CA LEU A 128 -3.31 -7.58 16.70
C LEU A 128 -3.17 -8.79 17.63
N ASP A 129 -2.81 -9.92 17.05
CA ASP A 129 -2.49 -11.14 17.75
C ASP A 129 -0.98 -11.28 17.91
N ILE A 130 -0.52 -11.61 19.09
CA ILE A 130 0.89 -11.89 19.39
C ILE A 130 0.99 -13.25 20.03
N SER A 131 1.75 -14.16 19.39
CA SER A 131 1.90 -15.52 19.89
C SER A 131 2.56 -15.55 21.28
N PRO A 132 2.11 -16.40 22.19
CA PRO A 132 2.69 -16.54 23.52
C PRO A 132 4.16 -16.96 23.47
N SER A 133 4.54 -17.76 22.49
CA SER A 133 5.92 -18.20 22.25
C SER A 133 6.91 -17.03 22.07
N LEU A 134 6.41 -15.89 21.57
CA LEU A 134 7.15 -14.65 21.43
C LEU A 134 6.99 -13.75 22.67
N LEU A 135 5.77 -13.66 23.20
CA LEU A 135 5.41 -12.68 24.20
C LEU A 135 6.06 -12.95 25.55
N TYR A 136 6.07 -14.23 26.00
CA TYR A 136 6.70 -14.58 27.28
C TYR A 136 8.20 -14.28 27.34
N PRO A 137 9.01 -14.64 26.34
CA PRO A 137 10.42 -14.23 26.29
C PRO A 137 10.65 -12.72 26.28
N ILE A 138 9.77 -11.97 25.60
CA ILE A 138 9.86 -10.51 25.61
C ILE A 138 9.57 -9.96 27.02
N ILE A 139 8.52 -10.47 27.69
CA ILE A 139 8.17 -10.08 29.05
C ILE A 139 9.32 -10.43 30.01
N ASP A 140 9.87 -11.65 29.92
CA ASP A 140 11.01 -12.08 30.75
C ASP A 140 12.21 -11.13 30.55
N ARG A 141 12.52 -10.77 29.30
CA ARG A 141 13.56 -9.81 28.99
C ARG A 141 13.30 -8.42 29.59
N MET A 142 12.05 -7.95 29.55
CA MET A 142 11.65 -6.68 30.16
C MET A 142 11.80 -6.66 31.67
N LEU A 143 11.66 -7.82 32.33
CA LEU A 143 11.86 -8.02 33.76
C LEU A 143 13.33 -8.20 34.12
N GLY A 144 14.24 -8.23 33.16
CA GLY A 144 15.69 -8.38 33.41
C GLY A 144 16.19 -9.81 33.32
N GLY A 145 15.35 -10.76 32.90
CA GLY A 145 15.73 -12.15 32.67
C GLY A 145 16.61 -12.33 31.44
N ASN A 146 17.26 -13.49 31.38
CA ASN A 146 17.96 -13.95 30.18
C ASN A 146 17.00 -14.73 29.29
N VAL A 147 17.06 -14.50 28.01
CA VAL A 147 16.24 -15.19 27.01
C VAL A 147 16.66 -16.67 26.98
N GLY A 148 16.04 -17.49 27.84
CA GLY A 148 16.20 -18.95 27.86
C GLY A 148 15.22 -19.61 26.91
N ALA A 149 15.66 -20.64 26.18
CA ALA A 149 14.92 -21.29 25.12
C ALA A 149 13.65 -22.08 25.56
N ASP A 150 13.30 -22.11 26.85
CA ASP A 150 12.32 -23.08 27.40
C ASP A 150 11.00 -22.46 27.88
N SER A 151 10.48 -21.45 27.22
CA SER A 151 9.21 -20.83 27.62
C SER A 151 8.01 -21.27 26.77
N SER A 152 7.79 -22.58 26.64
CA SER A 152 6.53 -23.13 26.11
C SER A 152 5.39 -23.10 27.14
N LEU A 153 5.20 -21.95 27.82
CA LEU A 153 4.12 -21.79 28.77
C LEU A 153 2.79 -21.67 28.03
N LYS A 154 2.00 -22.73 28.05
CA LYS A 154 0.62 -22.73 27.49
C LYS A 154 -0.39 -22.36 28.59
N ARG A 155 -0.32 -21.14 29.09
CA ARG A 155 -1.27 -20.60 30.05
C ARG A 155 -1.70 -19.19 29.65
N PRO A 156 -2.88 -18.72 30.07
CA PRO A 156 -3.26 -17.33 29.87
C PRO A 156 -2.32 -16.38 30.63
N LEU A 157 -2.18 -15.16 30.13
CA LEU A 157 -1.39 -14.11 30.74
C LEU A 157 -1.98 -13.69 32.09
N SER A 158 -1.13 -13.51 33.10
CA SER A 158 -1.53 -12.88 34.35
C SER A 158 -1.76 -11.37 34.19
N GLU A 159 -2.40 -10.72 35.17
CA GLU A 159 -2.67 -9.28 35.12
C GLU A 159 -1.39 -8.44 34.98
N ILE A 160 -0.29 -8.86 35.61
CA ILE A 160 1.00 -8.18 35.50
C ILE A 160 1.56 -8.34 34.08
N GLU A 161 1.51 -9.55 33.55
CA GLU A 161 1.95 -9.85 32.18
C GLU A 161 1.11 -9.10 31.13
N LEU A 162 -0.21 -8.96 31.36
CA LEU A 162 -1.09 -8.16 30.51
C LEU A 162 -0.68 -6.68 30.47
N ARG A 163 -0.26 -6.10 31.59
CA ARG A 163 0.25 -4.71 31.61
C ARG A 163 1.55 -4.55 30.85
N LEU A 164 2.44 -5.55 30.91
CA LEU A 164 3.68 -5.56 30.13
C LEU A 164 3.40 -5.80 28.65
N ALA A 165 2.49 -6.71 28.32
CA ALA A 165 2.01 -6.95 26.97
C ALA A 165 1.41 -5.67 26.34
N ALA A 166 0.61 -4.92 27.10
CA ALA A 166 0.05 -3.65 26.64
C ALA A 166 1.13 -2.63 26.26
N ARG A 167 2.27 -2.62 26.95
CA ARG A 167 3.41 -1.77 26.60
C ARG A 167 4.06 -2.20 25.29
N ILE A 168 4.15 -3.51 25.03
CA ILE A 168 4.65 -4.05 23.76
C ILE A 168 3.67 -3.70 22.65
N SER A 169 2.37 -3.97 22.85
CA SER A 169 1.33 -3.62 21.88
C SER A 169 1.34 -2.13 21.54
N SER A 170 1.57 -1.24 22.51
CA SER A 170 1.65 0.21 22.27
C SER A 170 2.80 0.61 21.32
N VAL A 171 3.91 -0.15 21.30
CA VAL A 171 4.98 0.07 20.32
C VAL A 171 4.50 -0.28 18.92
N PHE A 172 3.84 -1.44 18.77
CA PHE A 172 3.25 -1.84 17.48
C PHE A 172 2.25 -0.80 16.97
N LEU A 173 1.35 -0.34 17.85
CA LEU A 173 0.31 0.61 17.45
C LEU A 173 0.87 1.95 16.98
N ARG A 174 1.86 2.47 17.70
CA ARG A 174 2.50 3.73 17.32
C ARG A 174 3.19 3.64 15.95
N GLU A 175 3.92 2.56 15.69
CA GLU A 175 4.56 2.37 14.38
C GLU A 175 3.52 2.08 13.28
N LEU A 176 2.39 1.47 13.62
CA LEU A 176 1.27 1.25 12.70
C LEU A 176 0.60 2.57 12.31
N GLU A 177 0.36 3.48 13.27
CA GLU A 177 -0.12 4.84 13.00
C GLU A 177 0.81 5.60 12.06
N VAL A 178 2.13 5.52 12.30
CA VAL A 178 3.15 6.16 11.43
C VAL A 178 3.14 5.56 10.03
N ALA A 179 3.00 4.24 9.91
CA ALA A 179 2.97 3.56 8.60
C ALA A 179 1.72 3.96 7.79
N TRP A 180 0.56 4.07 8.45
CA TRP A 180 -0.69 4.43 7.81
C TRP A 180 -0.88 5.94 7.58
N ALA A 181 -0.07 6.81 8.18
CA ALA A 181 -0.19 8.26 8.08
C ALA A 181 -0.20 8.79 6.63
N ASN A 182 0.46 8.08 5.70
CA ASN A 182 0.47 8.45 4.28
C ASN A 182 -0.85 8.11 3.55
N VAL A 183 -1.65 7.19 4.08
CA VAL A 183 -2.93 6.77 3.51
C VAL A 183 -4.07 7.48 4.22
N LEU A 184 -4.06 7.40 5.54
CA LEU A 184 -5.02 8.02 6.44
C LEU A 184 -4.37 8.19 7.82
N GLU A 185 -4.49 9.40 8.41
CA GLU A 185 -4.13 9.60 9.80
C GLU A 185 -5.05 8.76 10.69
N LEU A 186 -4.46 7.75 11.32
CA LEU A 186 -5.15 6.87 12.26
C LEU A 186 -4.70 7.15 13.67
N LYS A 187 -5.63 7.04 14.60
CA LYS A 187 -5.38 6.92 16.04
C LYS A 187 -5.92 5.59 16.50
N ILE A 188 -5.03 4.68 16.91
CA ILE A 188 -5.38 3.29 17.21
C ILE A 188 -5.33 3.08 18.72
N GLU A 189 -6.47 2.70 19.29
CA GLU A 189 -6.60 2.43 20.73
C GLU A 189 -6.87 0.93 20.95
N VAL A 190 -6.28 0.35 22.00
CA VAL A 190 -6.64 -1.00 22.43
C VAL A 190 -7.96 -0.92 23.17
N GLU A 191 -8.99 -1.58 22.68
CA GLU A 191 -10.29 -1.64 23.33
C GLU A 191 -10.27 -2.67 24.48
N ARG A 192 -9.75 -3.87 24.21
CA ARG A 192 -9.57 -4.93 25.19
C ARG A 192 -8.55 -5.96 24.71
N VAL A 193 -8.06 -6.77 25.65
CA VAL A 193 -7.16 -7.89 25.38
C VAL A 193 -7.83 -9.19 25.85
N GLU A 194 -7.86 -10.18 24.98
CA GLU A 194 -8.46 -11.48 25.23
C GLU A 194 -7.41 -12.59 25.09
N SER A 195 -7.55 -13.65 25.88
CA SER A 195 -6.67 -14.82 25.78
C SER A 195 -7.25 -15.91 24.87
N ASN A 196 -8.54 -15.86 24.62
CA ASN A 196 -9.24 -16.79 23.74
C ASN A 196 -9.87 -16.03 22.57
N PRO A 197 -9.34 -16.17 21.33
CA PRO A 197 -9.84 -15.47 20.15
C PRO A 197 -11.28 -15.85 19.81
N GLN A 198 -11.77 -17.02 20.21
CA GLN A 198 -13.14 -17.47 19.94
C GLN A 198 -14.20 -16.65 20.70
N LEU A 199 -13.81 -15.98 21.79
CA LEU A 199 -14.71 -15.14 22.59
C LEU A 199 -14.85 -13.72 22.01
N ALA A 200 -13.98 -13.32 21.08
CA ALA A 200 -13.94 -12.00 20.51
C ALA A 200 -14.37 -11.99 19.04
N GLN A 201 -15.67 -11.97 18.81
CA GLN A 201 -16.21 -11.86 17.47
C GLN A 201 -16.33 -10.38 17.08
N ILE A 202 -15.50 -9.93 16.11
CA ILE A 202 -15.49 -8.53 15.60
C ILE A 202 -16.33 -8.36 14.33
N VAL A 203 -16.41 -9.41 13.53
CA VAL A 203 -17.16 -9.47 12.27
C VAL A 203 -17.81 -10.84 12.12
N PRO A 204 -18.79 -11.00 11.21
CA PRO A 204 -19.36 -12.33 10.90
C PRO A 204 -18.27 -13.33 10.48
N PRO A 205 -18.42 -14.63 10.80
CA PRO A 205 -17.40 -15.66 10.51
C PRO A 205 -17.00 -15.77 9.04
N ASN A 206 -17.93 -15.50 8.13
CA ASN A 206 -17.70 -15.56 6.69
C ASN A 206 -17.22 -14.23 6.08
N GLU A 207 -17.03 -13.19 6.90
CA GLU A 207 -16.53 -11.90 6.40
C GLU A 207 -15.06 -12.02 6.01
N VAL A 208 -14.72 -11.33 4.91
CA VAL A 208 -13.37 -11.32 4.37
C VAL A 208 -12.49 -10.42 5.22
N VAL A 209 -11.35 -10.94 5.63
CA VAL A 209 -10.32 -10.21 6.36
C VAL A 209 -8.98 -10.26 5.62
N ILE A 210 -8.17 -9.24 5.80
CA ILE A 210 -6.79 -9.22 5.36
C ILE A 210 -5.94 -9.59 6.56
N LEU A 211 -5.20 -10.67 6.42
CA LEU A 211 -4.24 -11.14 7.40
C LEU A 211 -2.83 -10.71 6.99
N VAL A 212 -2.18 -9.94 7.85
CA VAL A 212 -0.79 -9.54 7.70
C VAL A 212 0.02 -10.27 8.75
N SER A 213 0.88 -11.20 8.33
CA SER A 213 1.66 -12.04 9.22
C SER A 213 3.12 -11.59 9.28
N PHE A 214 3.61 -11.43 10.50
CA PHE A 214 4.99 -11.03 10.79
C PHE A 214 5.70 -12.14 11.58
N GLU A 215 6.92 -12.45 11.19
CA GLU A 215 7.85 -13.23 12.00
C GLU A 215 8.73 -12.26 12.80
N LEU A 216 8.80 -12.50 14.09
CA LEU A 216 9.71 -11.79 14.98
C LEU A 216 10.76 -12.76 15.51
N SER A 217 12.02 -12.34 15.46
CA SER A 217 13.14 -13.11 16.02
C SER A 217 13.89 -12.31 17.07
N LEU A 218 14.08 -12.94 18.23
CA LEU A 218 14.81 -12.41 19.38
C LEU A 218 15.93 -13.39 19.73
N GLY A 219 17.09 -13.24 19.13
CA GLY A 219 18.16 -14.23 19.23
C GLY A 219 17.76 -15.57 18.61
N ALA A 220 17.69 -16.61 19.43
CA ALA A 220 17.26 -17.96 19.00
C ALA A 220 15.73 -18.16 19.01
N ILE A 221 15.00 -17.26 19.64
CA ILE A 221 13.55 -17.36 19.76
C ILE A 221 12.88 -16.76 18.52
N ARG A 222 11.89 -17.46 18.01
CA ARG A 222 11.04 -17.00 16.91
C ARG A 222 9.58 -17.13 17.29
N GLY A 223 8.77 -16.19 16.84
CA GLY A 223 7.34 -16.22 17.03
C GLY A 223 6.63 -15.35 16.01
N MET A 224 5.31 -15.49 15.98
CA MET A 224 4.46 -14.81 15.03
C MET A 224 3.68 -13.67 15.69
N ALA A 225 3.51 -12.60 14.96
CA ALA A 225 2.50 -11.58 15.24
C ALA A 225 1.63 -11.39 14.01
N ASN A 226 0.33 -11.33 14.22
CA ASN A 226 -0.65 -11.27 13.16
C ASN A 226 -1.52 -10.02 13.29
N LEU A 227 -1.65 -9.25 12.22
CA LEU A 227 -2.58 -8.13 12.14
C LEU A 227 -3.74 -8.52 11.22
N CYS A 228 -4.94 -8.58 11.79
CA CYS A 228 -6.16 -8.87 11.05
C CYS A 228 -6.96 -7.59 10.84
N ILE A 229 -7.21 -7.27 9.58
CA ILE A 229 -7.93 -6.08 9.15
C ILE A 229 -9.17 -6.52 8.37
N PRO A 230 -10.40 -6.34 8.91
CA PRO A 230 -11.62 -6.62 8.16
C PRO A 230 -11.71 -5.73 6.90
N PHE A 231 -12.10 -6.34 5.78
CA PHE A 231 -12.18 -5.63 4.50
C PHE A 231 -13.13 -4.43 4.55
N ASN A 232 -14.27 -4.55 5.22
CA ASN A 232 -15.26 -3.48 5.36
C ASN A 232 -14.68 -2.20 6.00
N THR A 233 -13.66 -2.32 6.86
CA THR A 233 -13.05 -1.16 7.53
C THR A 233 -12.16 -0.35 6.60
N ILE A 234 -11.55 -0.99 5.61
CA ILE A 234 -10.62 -0.34 4.66
C ILE A 234 -11.22 -0.12 3.27
N GLU A 235 -12.41 -0.61 3.00
CA GLU A 235 -13.07 -0.45 1.69
C GLU A 235 -13.13 1.02 1.28
N ARG A 236 -13.50 1.91 2.22
CA ARG A 236 -13.56 3.38 1.99
C ARG A 236 -12.20 4.01 1.66
N VAL A 237 -11.12 3.37 2.04
CA VAL A 237 -9.75 3.85 1.83
C VAL A 237 -9.06 3.14 0.66
N GLY A 238 -9.74 2.14 0.08
CA GLY A 238 -9.21 1.28 -0.98
C GLY A 238 -8.74 2.06 -2.22
N SER A 239 -9.41 3.15 -2.58
CA SER A 239 -9.01 4.04 -3.68
C SER A 239 -7.67 4.75 -3.42
N LYS A 240 -7.37 5.09 -2.16
CA LYS A 240 -6.09 5.70 -1.78
C LYS A 240 -4.94 4.69 -1.78
N LEU A 241 -5.24 3.41 -1.56
CA LEU A 241 -4.26 2.33 -1.64
C LEU A 241 -3.87 1.99 -3.08
N THR A 242 -4.70 2.33 -4.07
CA THR A 242 -4.46 2.00 -5.49
C THR A 242 -3.70 3.12 -6.23
N SER A 243 -3.66 4.34 -5.67
CA SER A 243 -2.96 5.45 -6.31
C SER A 243 -1.45 5.27 -6.22
N ASN A 244 -0.78 5.16 -7.37
CA ASN A 244 0.68 5.02 -7.51
C ASN A 244 1.52 6.14 -6.85
N SER A 245 0.88 7.15 -6.26
CA SER A 245 1.54 8.25 -5.53
C SER A 245 2.31 7.82 -4.27
N TRP A 246 2.08 6.64 -3.79
CA TRP A 246 2.59 6.08 -2.53
C TRP A 246 4.00 5.50 -2.57
N VAL A 247 4.39 4.94 -3.72
CA VAL A 247 5.72 4.33 -3.87
C VAL A 247 6.83 5.38 -3.88
N GLY A 248 6.49 6.65 -4.20
CA GLY A 248 7.43 7.77 -4.18
C GLY A 248 7.52 8.52 -2.84
N TYR A 249 6.56 8.36 -1.93
CA TYR A 249 6.44 9.17 -0.71
C TYR A 249 7.06 8.54 0.55
N ALA A 250 7.50 7.30 0.51
CA ALA A 250 8.18 6.66 1.65
C ALA A 250 9.48 7.38 2.07
N THR A 251 9.93 8.40 1.32
CA THR A 251 11.18 9.13 1.57
C THR A 251 10.98 10.62 1.84
N ILE A 252 9.76 11.15 1.77
CA ILE A 252 9.53 12.59 1.97
C ILE A 252 8.56 12.80 3.13
N ARG A 253 9.04 12.67 4.35
CA ARG A 253 8.56 13.59 5.40
C ARG A 253 8.88 14.98 4.87
N SER A 254 7.88 15.72 4.40
CA SER A 254 8.05 17.13 4.10
C SER A 254 8.39 17.83 5.41
N ASN A 255 9.68 17.93 5.71
CA ASN A 255 10.13 18.84 6.73
C ASN A 255 9.65 20.22 6.31
N SER A 256 8.96 20.92 7.21
CA SER A 256 8.58 22.33 7.02
C SER A 256 9.78 23.20 6.58
N GLU A 257 11.01 22.81 6.97
CA GLU A 257 12.26 23.37 6.49
C GLU A 257 12.50 23.14 4.99
N THR A 258 12.16 21.98 4.45
CA THR A 258 12.35 21.67 3.02
C THR A 258 11.37 22.46 2.17
N THR A 259 10.14 22.60 2.64
CA THR A 259 9.11 23.42 2.00
C THR A 259 9.55 24.91 2.02
N GLY A 260 10.05 25.41 3.14
CA GLY A 260 10.59 26.77 3.24
C GLY A 260 11.78 27.01 2.29
N ARG A 261 12.69 26.06 2.16
CA ARG A 261 13.82 26.12 1.21
C ARG A 261 13.38 26.05 -0.25
N LEU A 262 12.33 25.29 -0.57
CA LEU A 262 11.75 25.24 -1.91
C LEU A 262 11.07 26.57 -2.25
N VAL A 263 10.27 27.13 -1.35
CA VAL A 263 9.64 28.44 -1.54
C VAL A 263 10.68 29.52 -1.75
N SER A 264 11.73 29.59 -0.93
CA SER A 264 12.81 30.59 -1.09
C SER A 264 13.64 30.43 -2.37
N ARG A 265 13.71 29.22 -2.96
CA ARG A 265 14.32 29.00 -4.28
C ARG A 265 13.39 29.39 -5.41
N LEU A 266 12.06 29.28 -5.22
CA LEU A 266 11.06 29.72 -6.19
C LEU A 266 10.96 31.27 -6.24
N ASP A 267 11.24 31.98 -5.15
CA ASP A 267 11.23 33.45 -5.09
C ASP A 267 12.21 34.11 -6.08
N GLY A 268 13.25 33.39 -6.52
CA GLY A 268 14.22 33.85 -7.51
C GLY A 268 13.95 33.34 -8.94
N SER A 269 12.91 32.56 -9.17
CA SER A 269 12.63 32.01 -10.51
C SER A 269 11.94 33.06 -11.40
N MET A 270 12.43 33.21 -12.65
CA MET A 270 11.81 34.06 -13.65
C MET A 270 10.77 33.27 -14.43
N ALA A 271 9.60 33.86 -14.66
CA ALA A 271 8.57 33.33 -15.50
C ALA A 271 8.21 34.32 -16.60
N ASP A 272 8.00 33.84 -17.81
CA ASP A 272 7.60 34.68 -18.93
C ASP A 272 6.11 35.06 -18.78
N VAL A 273 5.87 36.37 -18.88
CA VAL A 273 4.52 36.94 -18.85
C VAL A 273 4.18 37.44 -20.25
N ILE A 274 3.17 36.83 -20.85
CA ILE A 274 2.66 37.21 -22.19
C ILE A 274 1.32 37.87 -21.99
N VAL A 275 1.18 39.09 -22.57
CA VAL A 275 -0.09 39.83 -22.56
C VAL A 275 -0.59 39.92 -23.98
N THR A 276 -1.70 39.26 -24.28
CA THR A 276 -2.31 39.24 -25.60
C THR A 276 -3.30 40.40 -25.72
N LEU A 277 -2.99 41.35 -26.59
CA LEU A 277 -3.89 42.48 -26.85
C LEU A 277 -5.19 42.03 -27.50
N ALA A 278 -5.08 41.30 -28.60
CA ALA A 278 -6.20 40.70 -29.29
C ALA A 278 -5.70 39.60 -30.24
N ARG A 279 -6.60 38.69 -30.59
CA ARG A 279 -6.38 37.71 -31.68
C ARG A 279 -7.38 38.01 -32.76
N SER A 280 -6.91 38.13 -34.02
CA SER A 280 -7.77 38.35 -35.18
C SER A 280 -7.28 37.51 -36.34
N THR A 281 -8.16 37.22 -37.29
CA THR A 281 -7.82 36.52 -38.54
C THR A 281 -7.85 37.50 -39.69
N ILE A 282 -6.83 37.46 -40.53
CA ILE A 282 -6.73 38.28 -41.75
C ILE A 282 -6.67 37.37 -42.97
N LYS A 283 -7.23 37.82 -44.11
CA LYS A 283 -7.12 37.09 -45.37
C LYS A 283 -5.69 37.13 -45.88
N SER A 284 -5.23 36.06 -46.52
CA SER A 284 -3.86 35.99 -47.04
C SER A 284 -3.59 37.05 -48.11
N ALA A 285 -4.60 37.46 -48.89
CA ALA A 285 -4.46 38.54 -49.84
C ALA A 285 -4.16 39.89 -49.16
N ASP A 286 -4.92 40.21 -48.13
CA ASP A 286 -4.77 41.47 -47.37
C ASP A 286 -3.43 41.50 -46.58
N LEU A 287 -2.87 40.33 -46.29
CA LEU A 287 -1.55 40.21 -45.62
C LEU A 287 -0.40 40.63 -46.56
N PHE A 288 -0.52 40.35 -47.87
CA PHE A 288 0.52 40.69 -48.84
C PHE A 288 0.53 42.18 -49.19
N ASP A 289 -0.60 42.86 -49.02
CA ASP A 289 -0.77 44.28 -49.38
C ASP A 289 -0.57 45.22 -48.15
N LEU A 290 -0.11 44.70 -47.00
CA LEU A 290 0.14 45.53 -45.80
C LEU A 290 1.33 46.45 -45.95
N GLU A 291 1.09 47.76 -45.76
CA GLU A 291 2.12 48.79 -45.77
C GLU A 291 2.26 49.50 -44.42
N VAL A 292 3.38 50.22 -44.24
CA VAL A 292 3.64 50.99 -43.04
C VAL A 292 2.66 52.13 -42.89
N GLY A 293 1.78 52.09 -41.93
CA GLY A 293 0.73 53.07 -41.69
C GLY A 293 -0.68 52.45 -41.67
N ASP A 294 -0.82 51.19 -42.10
CA ASP A 294 -2.11 50.49 -42.12
C ASP A 294 -2.58 50.21 -40.70
N ILE A 295 -3.91 50.22 -40.54
CA ILE A 295 -4.58 49.94 -39.26
C ILE A 295 -5.28 48.60 -39.38
N ILE A 296 -4.83 47.65 -38.57
CA ILE A 296 -5.49 46.35 -38.41
C ILE A 296 -6.49 46.47 -37.27
N SER A 297 -7.80 46.38 -37.59
CA SER A 297 -8.84 46.34 -36.61
C SER A 297 -9.01 44.92 -36.09
N THR A 298 -9.21 44.77 -34.79
CA THR A 298 -9.47 43.47 -34.11
C THR A 298 -10.92 43.43 -33.69
N GLU A 299 -11.47 42.21 -33.54
CA GLU A 299 -12.85 42.01 -33.09
C GLU A 299 -13.04 42.24 -31.58
N LYS A 300 -11.97 42.48 -30.82
CA LYS A 300 -12.02 42.69 -29.39
C LYS A 300 -12.33 44.13 -29.03
N ASP A 301 -13.36 44.35 -28.19
CA ASP A 301 -13.72 45.66 -27.69
C ASP A 301 -12.61 46.29 -26.84
N VAL A 302 -12.39 47.59 -26.97
CA VAL A 302 -11.37 48.33 -26.21
C VAL A 302 -11.56 48.23 -24.71
N ASN A 303 -12.78 48.10 -24.24
CA ASN A 303 -13.14 48.00 -22.81
C ASN A 303 -13.02 46.58 -22.27
N GLN A 304 -12.81 45.57 -23.13
CA GLN A 304 -12.61 44.19 -22.64
C GLN A 304 -11.22 44.02 -22.04
N PRO A 305 -11.13 43.32 -20.89
CA PRO A 305 -9.85 43.09 -20.23
C PRO A 305 -8.92 42.22 -21.08
N LEU A 306 -7.62 42.47 -20.96
CA LEU A 306 -6.57 41.68 -21.61
C LEU A 306 -6.32 40.39 -20.83
N GLU A 307 -6.02 39.33 -21.58
CA GLU A 307 -5.60 38.06 -20.99
C GLU A 307 -4.09 38.05 -20.73
N VAL A 308 -3.72 37.71 -19.50
CA VAL A 308 -2.33 37.59 -19.08
C VAL A 308 -2.00 36.12 -18.85
N GLU A 309 -1.13 35.61 -19.70
CA GLU A 309 -0.64 34.24 -19.65
C GLU A 309 0.70 34.14 -18.95
N ILE A 310 0.86 33.19 -18.04
CA ILE A 310 2.13 32.81 -17.42
C ILE A 310 2.40 31.35 -17.76
N SER A 311 3.51 31.09 -18.43
CA SER A 311 3.88 29.74 -18.89
C SER A 311 2.74 29.02 -19.62
N ASN A 312 2.12 29.68 -20.63
CA ASN A 312 1.00 29.20 -21.44
C ASN A 312 -0.31 28.93 -20.68
N ARG A 313 -0.51 29.53 -19.51
CA ARG A 313 -1.77 29.45 -18.77
C ARG A 313 -2.28 30.85 -18.46
N THR A 314 -3.52 31.16 -18.82
CA THR A 314 -4.18 32.41 -18.46
C THR A 314 -4.42 32.43 -16.95
N LYS A 315 -3.84 33.44 -16.28
CA LYS A 315 -3.91 33.57 -14.82
C LYS A 315 -4.60 34.86 -14.37
N PHE A 316 -4.55 35.91 -15.17
CA PHE A 316 -5.09 37.21 -14.79
C PHE A 316 -5.82 37.87 -15.97
N HIS A 317 -6.77 38.73 -15.62
CA HIS A 317 -7.32 39.75 -16.49
C HIS A 317 -6.71 41.11 -16.10
N ALA A 318 -6.36 41.91 -17.11
CA ALA A 318 -5.70 43.19 -16.89
C ALA A 318 -6.17 44.25 -17.90
N SER A 319 -6.09 45.51 -17.51
CA SER A 319 -6.26 46.67 -18.45
C SER A 319 -4.91 47.20 -18.90
N PRO A 320 -4.81 47.66 -20.16
CA PRO A 320 -3.60 48.25 -20.71
C PRO A 320 -3.39 49.67 -20.19
N GLY A 321 -2.13 50.05 -19.99
CA GLY A 321 -1.78 51.38 -19.54
C GLY A 321 -0.31 51.74 -19.81
N SER A 322 0.12 52.88 -19.27
CA SER A 322 1.52 53.27 -19.29
C SER A 322 1.99 53.66 -17.88
N PHE A 323 3.17 53.24 -17.52
CA PHE A 323 3.80 53.59 -16.24
C PHE A 323 5.26 54.00 -16.46
N LYS A 324 5.61 55.20 -16.00
CA LYS A 324 6.98 55.77 -16.14
C LYS A 324 7.48 55.74 -17.63
N GLY A 325 6.58 56.04 -18.60
CA GLY A 325 6.94 56.08 -20.01
C GLY A 325 7.10 54.68 -20.68
N ARG A 326 6.75 53.61 -19.99
CA ARG A 326 6.79 52.24 -20.51
C ARG A 326 5.38 51.68 -20.60
N LYS A 327 5.16 50.75 -21.54
CA LYS A 327 3.91 49.99 -21.61
C LYS A 327 3.74 49.19 -20.30
N ALA A 328 2.57 49.28 -19.69
CA ALA A 328 2.24 48.61 -18.46
C ALA A 328 0.82 48.00 -18.51
N ILE A 329 0.54 47.10 -17.63
CA ILE A 329 -0.78 46.52 -17.43
C ILE A 329 -1.17 46.68 -15.97
N GLN A 330 -2.46 46.89 -15.70
CA GLN A 330 -3.02 46.87 -14.38
C GLN A 330 -3.85 45.60 -14.22
N ILE A 331 -3.53 44.75 -13.26
CA ILE A 331 -4.28 43.53 -12.98
C ILE A 331 -5.61 43.89 -12.35
N GLU A 332 -6.70 43.45 -12.93
CA GLU A 332 -8.07 43.68 -12.45
C GLU A 332 -8.64 42.46 -11.72
N GLN A 333 -8.35 41.24 -12.25
CA GLN A 333 -8.91 40.03 -11.70
C GLN A 333 -7.91 38.87 -11.75
N ILE A 334 -7.93 38.06 -10.70
CA ILE A 334 -7.17 36.80 -10.60
C ILE A 334 -8.11 35.65 -11.02
N LEU A 335 -7.71 34.91 -12.05
CA LEU A 335 -8.41 33.70 -12.46
C LEU A 335 -7.89 32.53 -11.62
N ASN A 336 -8.62 32.14 -10.57
CA ASN A 336 -8.31 30.92 -9.83
C ASN A 336 -8.59 29.73 -10.77
N ALA A 337 -7.56 28.92 -11.04
CA ALA A 337 -7.75 27.65 -11.71
C ALA A 337 -8.71 26.81 -10.86
N SER A 338 -9.94 26.58 -11.38
CA SER A 338 -10.83 25.56 -10.84
C SER A 338 -10.05 24.27 -10.74
N LYS A 339 -10.07 23.64 -9.59
CA LYS A 339 -9.53 22.29 -9.38
C LYS A 339 -10.25 21.35 -10.35
N GLU A 340 -9.59 20.95 -11.45
CA GLU A 340 -9.82 19.69 -12.12
C GLU A 340 -8.83 18.66 -11.63
#